data_e7c8fba2babd77c8aa03696859e64f9a
#
_entry.id   e7c8fba2babd77c8aa03696859e64f9a
#
_cell.length_a   1.000
_cell.length_b   1.000
_cell.length_c   1.000
_cell.angle_alpha   90.00
_cell.angle_beta   90.00
_cell.angle_gamma   90.00
#
_symmetry.space_group_name_H-M   'P 1'
#
loop_
_entity.id
_entity.type
_entity.pdbx_description
1 polymer ?
#
loop_
_entity_poly.entity_id
_entity_poly.type
_entity_poly.pdbx_seq_one_letter_code
_entity_poly.pdbx_strand_id
1 'polypeptide(L)'
;MRFPDRTGAQAPRRGDCGFSRTGLILSVGSPAPGIVLVSGIVLGPDLSMETAMDRAQKQVAIETLKGVFGSAGAVVVTHNLGLTVAEMTDLRGRLRKEGAQLKVVKNTLAQKALDGSIGEKGDALFAGPVAIAYAPDPVSAAKVATQFAKENEKLAIIGGFMGQEVLDKSAVAALATLPSLDQLRAKIIGLLQAPATKIAGVLQAPGAQVARVIAAYAAKDAA
;
A
#
# COMPACT_ATOMS: atom_id res chain seq x y z
N MET A 1 17.25 29.16 49.93
CA MET A 1 16.10 28.30 49.57
C MET A 1 16.59 26.86 49.42
N ARG A 2 16.11 25.99 50.32
CA ARG A 2 16.62 24.65 50.59
C ARG A 2 15.77 23.64 49.85
N PHE A 3 16.36 22.81 49.00
CA PHE A 3 15.67 21.66 48.36
C PHE A 3 15.59 20.50 49.36
N PRO A 4 14.47 19.78 49.48
CA PRO A 4 14.41 18.57 50.29
C PRO A 4 14.82 17.34 49.44
N ASP A 5 15.68 16.58 50.08
CA ASP A 5 16.14 15.25 49.80
C ASP A 5 14.96 14.24 49.71
N ARG A 6 14.92 13.40 48.68
CA ARG A 6 14.07 12.22 48.65
C ARG A 6 14.90 10.94 48.51
N THR A 7 15.23 10.47 49.69
CA THR A 7 15.70 9.10 49.95
C THR A 7 14.60 8.06 49.70
N GLY A 8 14.97 6.95 49.08
CA GLY A 8 14.52 5.60 49.42
C GLY A 8 13.27 5.08 48.77
N ALA A 9 13.43 4.37 47.64
CA ALA A 9 12.50 3.32 47.27
C ALA A 9 13.30 2.01 47.14
N GLN A 10 13.16 1.17 48.18
CA GLN A 10 13.70 -0.19 48.26
C GLN A 10 13.01 -1.12 47.24
N ALA A 11 13.80 -1.90 46.51
CA ALA A 11 13.36 -2.99 45.63
C ALA A 11 12.80 -4.16 46.49
N PRO A 12 11.74 -4.85 46.04
CA PRO A 12 11.21 -6.00 46.73
C PRO A 12 12.14 -7.20 46.59
N ARG A 13 12.39 -7.87 47.71
CA ARG A 13 13.18 -9.09 47.86
C ARG A 13 12.46 -10.26 47.21
N ARG A 14 13.26 -11.12 46.53
CA ARG A 14 12.87 -12.42 46.00
C ARG A 14 12.31 -13.30 47.14
N GLY A 15 11.04 -13.69 47.03
CA GLY A 15 10.40 -14.67 47.89
C GLY A 15 10.74 -16.09 47.36
N ASP A 16 11.25 -16.92 48.30
CA ASP A 16 11.47 -18.35 48.14
C ASP A 16 10.14 -19.06 47.87
N CYS A 17 10.03 -19.70 46.68
CA CYS A 17 8.96 -20.68 46.47
C CYS A 17 9.47 -22.05 46.88
N GLY A 18 9.06 -22.50 48.04
CA GLY A 18 9.28 -23.85 48.56
C GLY A 18 8.67 -24.92 47.64
N PHE A 19 9.49 -25.80 47.22
CA PHE A 19 9.13 -26.98 46.42
C PHE A 19 8.60 -28.08 47.34
N SER A 20 7.28 -28.20 47.44
CA SER A 20 6.65 -29.32 48.16
C SER A 20 6.45 -30.49 47.21
N ARG A 21 7.20 -31.58 47.49
CA ARG A 21 7.01 -32.90 46.89
C ARG A 21 5.74 -33.53 47.45
N THR A 22 4.69 -33.61 46.69
CA THR A 22 3.61 -34.59 46.95
C THR A 22 3.15 -35.16 45.63
N GLY A 23 3.30 -36.49 45.53
CA GLY A 23 3.05 -37.24 44.31
C GLY A 23 1.57 -37.26 43.93
N LEU A 24 1.29 -36.99 42.70
CA LEU A 24 0.03 -37.33 42.05
C LEU A 24 0.31 -38.23 40.85
N ILE A 25 -0.11 -39.47 40.99
CA ILE A 25 -0.10 -40.46 39.89
C ILE A 25 -1.23 -40.08 38.94
N LEU A 26 -0.90 -39.48 37.84
CA LEU A 26 -1.85 -39.23 36.75
C LEU A 26 -1.75 -40.33 35.71
N SER A 27 -2.86 -40.99 35.47
CA SER A 27 -3.08 -42.03 34.49
C SER A 27 -2.62 -41.58 33.07
N VAL A 28 -1.80 -42.44 32.47
CA VAL A 28 -1.28 -42.29 31.10
C VAL A 28 -2.43 -42.48 30.13
N GLY A 29 -2.98 -41.37 29.64
CA GLY A 29 -3.81 -41.34 28.43
C GLY A 29 -2.93 -41.39 27.19
N SER A 30 -3.31 -42.17 26.20
CA SER A 30 -2.60 -42.35 24.92
C SER A 30 -2.11 -41.06 24.29
N PRO A 31 -0.85 -40.94 23.89
CA PRO A 31 -0.34 -39.76 23.21
C PRO A 31 -0.93 -39.65 21.80
N ALA A 32 -1.41 -38.47 21.47
CA ALA A 32 -1.82 -38.12 20.11
C ALA A 32 -0.65 -38.30 19.12
N PRO A 33 -0.88 -38.73 17.87
CA PRO A 33 0.16 -38.99 16.89
C PRO A 33 0.91 -37.68 16.52
N GLY A 34 2.20 -37.63 16.83
CA GLY A 34 3.07 -36.52 16.42
C GLY A 34 4.08 -36.03 17.46
N ILE A 35 4.12 -36.62 18.67
CA ILE A 35 5.08 -36.22 19.71
C ILE A 35 6.17 -37.29 19.81
N VAL A 36 7.38 -36.94 19.41
CA VAL A 36 8.59 -37.77 19.61
C VAL A 36 9.28 -37.31 20.88
N LEU A 37 9.31 -38.19 21.89
CA LEU A 37 10.04 -38.00 23.15
C LEU A 37 11.48 -38.44 22.98
N VAL A 38 12.43 -37.53 22.97
CA VAL A 38 13.86 -37.84 23.06
C VAL A 38 14.39 -37.18 24.34
N SER A 39 14.84 -38.03 25.29
CA SER A 39 15.55 -37.67 26.53
C SER A 39 15.04 -36.45 27.31
N GLY A 40 13.78 -36.49 27.78
CA GLY A 40 13.33 -35.60 28.86
C GLY A 40 13.05 -34.14 28.48
N ILE A 41 13.15 -33.74 27.21
CA ILE A 41 12.81 -32.41 26.73
C ILE A 41 11.62 -32.58 25.77
N VAL A 42 10.48 -32.00 26.13
CA VAL A 42 9.34 -31.86 25.22
C VAL A 42 9.68 -30.75 24.24
N LEU A 43 10.23 -31.14 23.08
CA LEU A 43 10.31 -30.25 21.94
C LEU A 43 8.89 -30.14 21.37
N GLY A 44 8.25 -29.00 21.57
CA GLY A 44 7.04 -28.64 20.85
C GLY A 44 7.26 -28.68 19.33
N PRO A 45 6.21 -28.85 18.53
CA PRO A 45 6.36 -28.92 17.08
C PRO A 45 7.02 -27.66 16.54
N ASP A 46 8.25 -27.82 16.03
CA ASP A 46 8.96 -26.95 15.10
C ASP A 46 9.03 -25.43 15.36
N LEU A 47 9.87 -25.04 16.32
CA LEU A 47 10.42 -23.68 16.36
C LEU A 47 11.54 -23.44 15.32
N SER A 48 11.95 -24.45 14.57
CA SER A 48 13.07 -24.37 13.62
C SER A 48 12.66 -24.17 12.14
N MET A 49 11.36 -24.15 11.82
CA MET A 49 10.88 -24.01 10.43
C MET A 49 10.32 -22.64 10.03
N GLU A 50 10.31 -21.65 10.90
CA GLU A 50 9.69 -20.35 10.58
C GLU A 50 10.55 -19.37 9.76
N THR A 51 11.82 -19.65 9.53
CA THR A 51 12.70 -18.69 8.85
C THR A 51 13.05 -18.99 7.39
N ALA A 52 12.78 -20.18 6.89
CA ALA A 52 13.07 -20.55 5.51
C ALA A 52 11.79 -20.93 4.77
N MET A 53 11.30 -20.04 3.91
CA MET A 53 10.24 -20.40 2.96
C MET A 53 10.62 -21.66 2.20
N ASP A 54 9.77 -22.68 2.25
CA ASP A 54 9.94 -23.91 1.52
C ASP A 54 9.87 -23.67 0.00
N ARG A 55 10.47 -24.59 -0.78
CA ARG A 55 10.51 -24.48 -2.26
C ARG A 55 9.10 -24.39 -2.86
N ALA A 56 8.15 -25.16 -2.32
CA ALA A 56 6.76 -25.13 -2.73
C ALA A 56 6.11 -23.76 -2.46
N GLN A 57 6.32 -23.18 -1.28
CA GLN A 57 5.82 -21.86 -0.91
C GLN A 57 6.38 -20.74 -1.81
N LYS A 58 7.65 -20.86 -2.22
CA LYS A 58 8.27 -19.91 -3.15
C LYS A 58 7.62 -19.97 -4.54
N GLN A 59 7.29 -21.17 -5.03
CA GLN A 59 6.60 -21.33 -6.30
C GLN A 59 5.20 -20.74 -6.26
N VAL A 60 4.41 -21.01 -5.22
CA VAL A 60 3.09 -20.41 -5.02
C VAL A 60 3.17 -18.88 -4.92
N ALA A 61 4.19 -18.35 -4.25
CA ALA A 61 4.41 -16.90 -4.17
C ALA A 61 4.74 -16.29 -5.54
N ILE A 62 5.53 -16.97 -6.38
CA ILE A 62 5.84 -16.51 -7.74
C ILE A 62 4.57 -16.55 -8.62
N GLU A 63 3.76 -17.60 -8.53
CA GLU A 63 2.51 -17.71 -9.27
C GLU A 63 1.51 -16.62 -8.87
N THR A 64 1.36 -16.37 -7.58
CA THR A 64 0.53 -15.27 -7.07
C THR A 64 1.03 -13.91 -7.55
N LEU A 65 2.33 -13.68 -7.59
CA LEU A 65 2.90 -12.43 -8.13
C LEU A 65 2.69 -12.28 -9.63
N LYS A 66 2.85 -13.36 -10.41
CA LYS A 66 2.54 -13.36 -11.83
C LYS A 66 1.07 -13.02 -12.09
N GLY A 67 0.15 -13.59 -11.30
CA GLY A 67 -1.27 -13.25 -11.36
C GLY A 67 -1.54 -11.77 -11.05
N VAL A 68 -0.89 -11.22 -10.02
CA VAL A 68 -1.01 -9.81 -9.65
C VAL A 68 -0.45 -8.91 -10.76
N PHE A 69 0.72 -9.21 -11.30
CA PHE A 69 1.34 -8.42 -12.39
C PHE A 69 0.54 -8.48 -13.70
N GLY A 70 -0.11 -9.61 -13.98
CA GLY A 70 -0.99 -9.75 -15.14
C GLY A 70 -2.33 -9.01 -15.00
N SER A 71 -2.85 -8.85 -13.79
CA SER A 71 -4.12 -8.16 -13.52
C SER A 71 -3.94 -6.66 -13.24
N ALA A 72 -2.74 -6.22 -12.87
CA ALA A 72 -2.45 -4.84 -12.58
C ALA A 72 -2.30 -4.00 -13.86
N GLY A 73 -3.00 -2.86 -13.92
CA GLY A 73 -2.84 -1.90 -15.01
C GLY A 73 -1.48 -1.18 -14.95
N ALA A 74 -1.02 -0.85 -13.75
CA ALA A 74 0.34 -0.35 -13.49
C ALA A 74 0.84 -0.81 -12.12
N VAL A 75 2.14 -0.97 -12.04
CA VAL A 75 2.86 -1.31 -10.82
C VAL A 75 3.90 -0.24 -10.55
N VAL A 76 3.85 0.35 -9.37
CA VAL A 76 4.82 1.36 -8.92
C VAL A 76 5.75 0.72 -7.90
N VAL A 77 7.04 0.85 -8.15
CA VAL A 77 8.12 0.33 -7.31
C VAL A 77 8.64 1.44 -6.43
N THR A 78 8.58 1.23 -5.12
CA THR A 78 9.00 2.22 -4.13
C THR A 78 10.03 1.62 -3.18
N HIS A 79 11.00 2.44 -2.75
CA HIS A 79 11.91 2.10 -1.66
C HIS A 79 11.33 2.55 -0.32
N ASN A 80 11.37 1.64 0.64
CA ASN A 80 10.97 1.91 2.01
C ASN A 80 12.23 2.15 2.86
N LEU A 81 12.56 3.40 3.11
CA LEU A 81 13.75 3.82 3.86
C LEU A 81 13.46 4.00 5.37
N GLY A 82 12.74 3.07 5.97
CA GLY A 82 12.44 3.09 7.41
C GLY A 82 11.16 3.81 7.78
N LEU A 83 10.08 3.55 7.06
CA LEU A 83 8.73 3.96 7.44
C LEU A 83 8.31 3.30 8.76
N THR A 84 7.65 4.06 9.62
CA THR A 84 7.05 3.54 10.85
C THR A 84 5.82 2.69 10.53
N VAL A 85 5.39 1.84 11.48
CA VAL A 85 4.19 1.01 11.31
C VAL A 85 2.95 1.87 11.09
N ALA A 86 2.84 3.01 11.78
CA ALA A 86 1.73 3.95 11.61
C ALA A 86 1.70 4.52 10.18
N GLU A 87 2.83 5.05 9.69
CA GLU A 87 2.96 5.60 8.32
C GLU A 87 2.64 4.54 7.25
N MET A 88 3.09 3.30 7.46
CA MET A 88 2.78 2.18 6.54
C MET A 88 1.30 1.82 6.54
N THR A 89 0.64 1.90 7.69
CA THR A 89 -0.80 1.64 7.83
C THR A 89 -1.61 2.74 7.15
N ASP A 90 -1.21 4.00 7.30
CA ASP A 90 -1.83 5.14 6.64
C ASP A 90 -1.69 5.06 5.12
N LEU A 91 -0.49 4.70 4.63
CA LEU A 91 -0.25 4.49 3.20
C LEU A 91 -1.16 3.39 2.63
N ARG A 92 -1.24 2.25 3.32
CA ARG A 92 -2.15 1.17 2.93
C ARG A 92 -3.62 1.60 2.96
N GLY A 93 -4.01 2.39 3.95
CA GLY A 93 -5.36 2.94 4.07
C GLY A 93 -5.73 3.86 2.90
N ARG A 94 -4.81 4.77 2.52
CA ARG A 94 -4.99 5.66 1.37
C ARG A 94 -5.04 4.89 0.04
N LEU A 95 -4.14 3.92 -0.16
CA LEU A 95 -4.13 3.09 -1.36
C LEU A 95 -5.43 2.28 -1.51
N ARG A 96 -5.93 1.68 -0.42
CA ARG A 96 -7.19 0.93 -0.45
C ARG A 96 -8.40 1.80 -0.81
N LYS A 97 -8.43 3.06 -0.39
CA LYS A 97 -9.51 4.00 -0.76
C LYS A 97 -9.56 4.28 -2.27
N GLU A 98 -8.41 4.26 -2.93
CA GLU A 98 -8.29 4.46 -4.39
C GLU A 98 -8.25 3.11 -5.17
N GLY A 99 -8.58 1.99 -4.50
CA GLY A 99 -8.58 0.67 -5.13
C GLY A 99 -7.20 0.06 -5.39
N ALA A 100 -6.14 0.67 -4.86
CA ALA A 100 -4.77 0.17 -4.98
C ALA A 100 -4.37 -0.66 -3.75
N GLN A 101 -3.35 -1.49 -3.92
CA GLN A 101 -2.81 -2.32 -2.84
C GLN A 101 -1.30 -2.17 -2.75
N LEU A 102 -0.77 -2.25 -1.52
CA LEU A 102 0.66 -2.25 -1.24
C LEU A 102 1.10 -3.61 -0.72
N LYS A 103 2.11 -4.19 -1.37
CA LYS A 103 2.73 -5.45 -0.94
C LYS A 103 4.24 -5.30 -0.89
N VAL A 104 4.83 -5.67 0.25
CA VAL A 104 6.28 -5.81 0.36
C VAL A 104 6.65 -7.18 -0.16
N VAL A 105 7.58 -7.25 -1.09
CA VAL A 105 7.95 -8.47 -1.80
C VAL A 105 9.45 -8.71 -1.69
N LYS A 106 9.84 -9.97 -1.64
CA LYS A 106 11.25 -10.35 -1.73
C LYS A 106 11.72 -10.17 -3.17
N ASN A 107 12.77 -9.36 -3.38
CA ASN A 107 13.28 -8.96 -4.70
C ASN A 107 13.53 -10.14 -5.63
N THR A 108 14.20 -11.18 -5.13
CA THR A 108 14.50 -12.39 -5.91
C THR A 108 13.25 -13.15 -6.41
N LEU A 109 12.11 -13.04 -5.71
CA LEU A 109 10.85 -13.64 -6.14
C LEU A 109 10.13 -12.74 -7.17
N ALA A 110 10.21 -11.42 -6.97
CA ALA A 110 9.67 -10.45 -7.91
C ALA A 110 10.39 -10.52 -9.27
N GLN A 111 11.73 -10.58 -9.26
CA GLN A 111 12.54 -10.76 -10.48
C GLN A 111 12.12 -12.03 -11.24
N LYS A 112 12.09 -13.19 -10.58
CA LYS A 112 11.63 -14.45 -11.19
C LYS A 112 10.19 -14.43 -11.69
N ALA A 113 9.33 -13.60 -11.11
CA ALA A 113 7.98 -13.43 -11.59
C ALA A 113 7.92 -12.56 -12.86
N LEU A 114 8.88 -11.64 -13.05
CA LEU A 114 8.99 -10.72 -14.17
C LEU A 114 9.86 -11.24 -15.33
N ASP A 115 10.72 -12.25 -15.10
CA ASP A 115 11.61 -12.85 -16.11
C ASP A 115 10.88 -13.24 -17.40
N GLY A 116 9.57 -13.47 -17.36
CA GLY A 116 8.74 -13.78 -18.51
C GLY A 116 8.09 -12.57 -19.19
N SER A 117 8.08 -11.38 -18.57
CA SER A 117 7.25 -10.24 -19.01
C SER A 117 8.06 -9.00 -19.39
N ILE A 118 9.06 -8.61 -18.61
CA ILE A 118 9.75 -7.31 -18.74
C ILE A 118 11.25 -7.47 -19.02
N GLY A 119 11.83 -8.66 -18.72
CA GLY A 119 13.25 -8.95 -18.95
C GLY A 119 14.20 -8.14 -18.04
N GLU A 120 15.47 -8.06 -18.43
CA GLU A 120 16.57 -7.47 -17.65
C GLU A 120 16.36 -6.02 -17.21
N LYS A 121 15.54 -5.24 -17.95
CA LYS A 121 15.27 -3.84 -17.59
C LYS A 121 14.47 -3.69 -16.30
N GLY A 122 13.67 -4.70 -15.95
CA GLY A 122 12.91 -4.72 -14.70
C GLY A 122 13.76 -5.02 -13.47
N ASP A 123 14.84 -5.77 -13.63
CA ASP A 123 15.69 -6.21 -12.52
C ASP A 123 16.37 -5.07 -11.79
N ALA A 124 16.75 -4.03 -12.49
CA ALA A 124 17.37 -2.84 -11.93
C ALA A 124 16.47 -2.11 -10.92
N LEU A 125 15.14 -2.22 -11.05
CA LEU A 125 14.18 -1.60 -10.14
C LEU A 125 14.06 -2.34 -8.81
N PHE A 126 14.46 -3.62 -8.73
CA PHE A 126 14.33 -4.45 -7.54
C PHE A 126 15.63 -4.55 -6.72
N ALA A 127 16.32 -3.41 -6.54
CA ALA A 127 17.47 -3.30 -5.67
C ALA A 127 17.05 -2.65 -4.32
N GLY A 128 17.48 -3.20 -3.17
CA GLY A 128 17.20 -2.63 -1.85
C GLY A 128 15.85 -3.01 -1.22
N PRO A 129 15.34 -2.22 -0.27
CA PRO A 129 14.09 -2.50 0.46
C PRO A 129 12.87 -2.07 -0.37
N VAL A 130 12.39 -2.96 -1.24
CA VAL A 130 11.33 -2.68 -2.21
C VAL A 130 9.94 -2.98 -1.67
N ALA A 131 9.03 -2.05 -1.88
CA ALA A 131 7.60 -2.23 -1.75
C ALA A 131 6.92 -1.92 -3.10
N ILE A 132 5.93 -2.73 -3.45
CA ILE A 132 5.20 -2.65 -4.71
C ILE A 132 3.79 -2.13 -4.42
N ALA A 133 3.42 -1.02 -5.06
CA ALA A 133 2.05 -0.54 -5.10
C ALA A 133 1.45 -0.89 -6.47
N TYR A 134 0.33 -1.61 -6.47
CA TYR A 134 -0.34 -2.04 -7.69
C TYR A 134 -1.84 -1.75 -7.64
N ALA A 135 -2.40 -1.45 -8.79
CA ALA A 135 -3.83 -1.20 -8.94
C ALA A 135 -4.31 -1.66 -10.33
N PRO A 136 -5.59 -1.97 -10.49
CA PRO A 136 -6.19 -2.18 -11.81
C PRO A 136 -6.12 -0.91 -12.66
N ASP A 137 -6.27 0.27 -12.02
CA ASP A 137 -6.12 1.57 -12.68
C ASP A 137 -4.66 2.04 -12.66
N PRO A 138 -4.08 2.39 -13.81
CA PRO A 138 -2.68 2.80 -13.89
C PRO A 138 -2.36 4.10 -13.15
N VAL A 139 -3.35 4.97 -12.94
CA VAL A 139 -3.15 6.30 -12.36
C VAL A 139 -3.28 6.30 -10.83
N SER A 140 -4.21 5.51 -10.27
CA SER A 140 -4.54 5.56 -8.84
C SER A 140 -3.35 5.19 -7.95
N ALA A 141 -2.61 4.12 -8.28
CA ALA A 141 -1.42 3.71 -7.53
C ALA A 141 -0.31 4.77 -7.60
N ALA A 142 -0.05 5.32 -8.79
CA ALA A 142 0.98 6.33 -8.99
C ALA A 142 0.66 7.65 -8.27
N LYS A 143 -0.61 8.08 -8.28
CA LYS A 143 -1.07 9.31 -7.64
C LYS A 143 -0.88 9.26 -6.12
N VAL A 144 -1.37 8.20 -5.47
CA VAL A 144 -1.25 8.05 -4.01
C VAL A 144 0.21 7.88 -3.59
N ALA A 145 0.98 7.05 -4.33
CA ALA A 145 2.41 6.87 -4.04
C ALA A 145 3.19 8.18 -4.15
N THR A 146 2.93 8.98 -5.21
CA THR A 146 3.60 10.27 -5.42
C THR A 146 3.19 11.31 -4.39
N GLN A 147 1.91 11.34 -4.00
CA GLN A 147 1.43 12.24 -2.97
C GLN A 147 2.06 11.91 -1.61
N PHE A 148 2.08 10.65 -1.24
CA PHE A 148 2.69 10.21 0.01
C PHE A 148 4.22 10.41 0.03
N ALA A 149 4.91 10.21 -1.11
CA ALA A 149 6.35 10.49 -1.23
C ALA A 149 6.70 11.98 -1.10
N LYS A 150 5.75 12.90 -1.40
CA LYS A 150 5.91 14.33 -1.13
C LYS A 150 5.72 14.68 0.35
N GLU A 151 4.86 13.95 1.05
CA GLU A 151 4.60 14.14 2.49
C GLU A 151 5.70 13.49 3.36
N ASN A 152 6.27 12.37 2.90
CA ASN A 152 7.24 11.56 3.64
C ASN A 152 8.47 11.26 2.79
N GLU A 153 9.60 11.83 3.17
CA GLU A 153 10.90 11.62 2.51
C GLU A 153 11.42 10.18 2.61
N LYS A 154 10.90 9.41 3.57
CA LYS A 154 11.27 8.00 3.79
C LYS A 154 10.75 7.04 2.70
N LEU A 155 9.80 7.47 1.87
CA LEU A 155 9.31 6.72 0.73
C LEU A 155 9.90 7.31 -0.55
N ALA A 156 10.84 6.61 -1.17
CA ALA A 156 11.41 7.01 -2.45
C ALA A 156 10.79 6.20 -3.59
N ILE A 157 10.29 6.89 -4.62
CA ILE A 157 9.82 6.24 -5.85
C ILE A 157 11.04 6.04 -6.75
N ILE A 158 11.27 4.80 -7.19
CA ILE A 158 12.35 4.45 -8.12
C ILE A 158 11.83 4.49 -9.55
N GLY A 159 10.69 3.88 -9.77
CA GLY A 159 10.08 3.74 -11.07
C GLY A 159 8.85 2.85 -10.98
N GLY A 160 8.48 2.26 -12.08
CA GLY A 160 7.37 1.32 -12.17
C GLY A 160 7.38 0.60 -13.50
N PHE A 161 6.31 -0.15 -13.75
CA PHE A 161 6.07 -0.74 -15.05
C PHE A 161 4.58 -0.78 -15.35
N MET A 162 4.24 -0.68 -16.61
CA MET A 162 2.88 -0.74 -17.14
C MET A 162 2.86 -1.74 -18.31
N GLY A 163 2.32 -2.92 -18.03
CA GLY A 163 2.42 -4.04 -18.98
C GLY A 163 3.89 -4.46 -19.22
N GLN A 164 4.42 -4.17 -20.38
CA GLN A 164 5.81 -4.49 -20.76
C GLN A 164 6.76 -3.28 -20.75
N GLU A 165 6.23 -2.07 -20.52
CA GLU A 165 7.03 -0.85 -20.49
C GLU A 165 7.53 -0.54 -19.09
N VAL A 166 8.82 -0.25 -18.98
CA VAL A 166 9.46 0.22 -17.74
C VAL A 166 9.34 1.74 -17.67
N LEU A 167 8.85 2.22 -16.56
CA LEU A 167 8.63 3.64 -16.27
C LEU A 167 9.70 4.15 -15.31
N ASP A 168 10.38 5.21 -15.70
CA ASP A 168 11.29 5.93 -14.82
C ASP A 168 10.53 6.77 -13.80
N LYS A 169 11.23 7.28 -12.79
CA LYS A 169 10.66 8.18 -11.78
C LYS A 169 9.91 9.37 -12.38
N SER A 170 10.43 9.96 -13.46
CA SER A 170 9.79 11.07 -14.18
C SER A 170 8.47 10.66 -14.83
N ALA A 171 8.44 9.47 -15.44
CA ALA A 171 7.23 8.92 -16.05
C ALA A 171 6.16 8.59 -15.02
N VAL A 172 6.54 8.02 -13.86
CA VAL A 172 5.60 7.79 -12.74
C VAL A 172 5.04 9.12 -12.21
N ALA A 173 5.86 10.16 -12.09
CA ALA A 173 5.39 11.49 -11.70
C ALA A 173 4.42 12.09 -12.73
N ALA A 174 4.68 11.90 -14.03
CA ALA A 174 3.75 12.32 -15.09
C ALA A 174 2.42 11.56 -15.02
N LEU A 175 2.43 10.25 -14.77
CA LEU A 175 1.21 9.46 -14.55
C LEU A 175 0.41 9.97 -13.34
N ALA A 176 1.08 10.37 -12.27
CA ALA A 176 0.42 10.91 -11.08
C ALA A 176 -0.29 12.25 -11.31
N THR A 177 0.10 13.02 -12.32
CA THR A 177 -0.59 14.28 -12.69
C THR A 177 -1.85 14.03 -13.52
N LEU A 178 -2.04 12.84 -14.07
CA LEU A 178 -3.21 12.51 -14.85
C LEU A 178 -4.46 12.43 -13.96
N PRO A 179 -5.63 12.87 -14.45
CA PRO A 179 -6.90 12.68 -13.77
C PRO A 179 -7.28 11.18 -13.77
N SER A 180 -8.17 10.79 -12.86
CA SER A 180 -8.67 9.40 -12.78
C SER A 180 -9.34 8.96 -14.09
N LEU A 181 -9.45 7.65 -14.32
CA LEU A 181 -10.04 7.08 -15.54
C LEU A 181 -11.45 7.63 -15.81
N ASP A 182 -12.28 7.78 -14.76
CA ASP A 182 -13.63 8.32 -14.93
C ASP A 182 -13.63 9.80 -15.30
N GLN A 183 -12.69 10.58 -14.76
CA GLN A 183 -12.50 11.97 -15.15
C GLN A 183 -11.99 12.12 -16.58
N LEU A 184 -11.13 11.19 -17.06
CA LEU A 184 -10.71 11.16 -18.45
C LEU A 184 -11.87 10.83 -19.39
N ARG A 185 -12.69 9.86 -19.05
CA ARG A 185 -13.92 9.50 -19.79
C ARG A 185 -14.89 10.68 -19.83
N ALA A 186 -15.11 11.34 -18.68
CA ALA A 186 -15.95 12.54 -18.60
C ALA A 186 -15.43 13.69 -19.48
N LYS A 187 -14.11 13.91 -19.52
CA LYS A 187 -13.50 14.90 -20.42
C LYS A 187 -13.73 14.57 -21.90
N ILE A 188 -13.60 13.32 -22.31
CA ILE A 188 -13.85 12.91 -23.70
C ILE A 188 -15.31 13.18 -24.06
N ILE A 189 -16.25 12.79 -23.20
CA ILE A 189 -17.69 13.05 -23.41
C ILE A 189 -17.95 14.55 -23.47
N GLY A 190 -17.36 15.33 -22.57
CA GLY A 190 -17.46 16.79 -22.56
C GLY A 190 -16.92 17.44 -23.83
N LEU A 191 -15.81 16.95 -24.40
CA LEU A 191 -15.27 17.43 -25.66
C LEU A 191 -16.19 17.14 -26.85
N LEU A 192 -16.85 15.98 -26.86
CA LEU A 192 -17.84 15.63 -27.89
C LEU A 192 -19.10 16.50 -27.81
N GLN A 193 -19.51 16.89 -26.61
CA GLN A 193 -20.69 17.75 -26.40
C GLN A 193 -20.37 19.25 -26.54
N ALA A 194 -19.10 19.65 -26.44
CA ALA A 194 -18.68 21.04 -26.44
C ALA A 194 -19.19 21.85 -27.69
N PRO A 195 -19.15 21.34 -28.94
CA PRO A 195 -19.66 22.07 -30.08
C PRO A 195 -21.16 22.36 -29.96
N ALA A 196 -21.95 21.36 -29.57
CA ALA A 196 -23.40 21.52 -29.44
C ALA A 196 -23.77 22.51 -28.33
N THR A 197 -23.12 22.44 -27.17
CA THR A 197 -23.35 23.38 -26.07
C THR A 197 -22.92 24.80 -26.42
N LYS A 198 -21.83 24.99 -27.17
CA LYS A 198 -21.41 26.31 -27.67
C LYS A 198 -22.44 26.93 -28.61
N ILE A 199 -22.97 26.16 -29.56
CA ILE A 199 -24.01 26.64 -30.50
C ILE A 199 -25.27 27.00 -29.73
N ALA A 200 -25.75 26.17 -28.81
CA ALA A 200 -26.88 26.45 -27.97
C ALA A 200 -26.69 27.73 -27.13
N GLY A 201 -25.49 27.88 -26.54
CA GLY A 201 -25.13 29.08 -25.78
C GLY A 201 -25.14 30.34 -26.59
N VAL A 202 -24.62 30.32 -27.82
CA VAL A 202 -24.66 31.50 -28.74
C VAL A 202 -26.09 31.87 -29.14
N LEU A 203 -26.94 30.87 -29.38
CA LEU A 203 -28.35 31.09 -29.69
C LEU A 203 -29.15 31.68 -28.52
N GLN A 204 -28.82 31.28 -27.30
CA GLN A 204 -29.48 31.77 -26.08
C GLN A 204 -28.91 33.12 -25.58
N ALA A 205 -27.70 33.48 -25.99
CA ALA A 205 -27.01 34.67 -25.50
C ALA A 205 -27.80 35.98 -25.67
N PRO A 206 -28.43 36.27 -26.85
CA PRO A 206 -29.19 37.53 -27.03
C PRO A 206 -30.37 37.64 -26.06
N GLY A 207 -31.14 36.55 -25.89
CA GLY A 207 -32.28 36.53 -24.97
C GLY A 207 -31.87 36.70 -23.51
N ALA A 208 -30.81 36.03 -23.11
CA ALA A 208 -30.28 36.15 -21.75
C ALA A 208 -29.68 37.52 -21.45
N GLN A 209 -29.10 38.21 -22.44
CA GLN A 209 -28.60 39.58 -22.29
C GLN A 209 -29.75 40.55 -22.08
N VAL A 210 -30.81 40.49 -22.90
CA VAL A 210 -32.01 41.31 -22.76
C VAL A 210 -32.67 41.12 -21.39
N ALA A 211 -32.83 39.84 -20.96
CA ALA A 211 -33.41 39.56 -19.65
C ALA A 211 -32.58 40.14 -18.48
N ARG A 212 -31.25 40.10 -18.57
CA ARG A 212 -30.37 40.73 -17.56
C ARG A 212 -30.50 42.24 -17.52
N VAL A 213 -30.60 42.89 -18.67
CA VAL A 213 -30.77 44.35 -18.73
C VAL A 213 -32.11 44.75 -18.11
N ILE A 214 -33.20 44.05 -18.43
CA ILE A 214 -34.52 44.31 -17.84
C ILE A 214 -34.49 44.08 -16.32
N ALA A 215 -33.87 42.97 -15.86
CA ALA A 215 -33.75 42.71 -14.44
C ALA A 215 -32.90 43.76 -13.70
N ALA A 216 -31.82 44.23 -14.31
CA ALA A 216 -31.02 45.33 -13.75
C ALA A 216 -31.78 46.68 -13.71
N TYR A 217 -32.62 46.94 -14.70
CA TYR A 217 -33.48 48.12 -14.70
C TYR A 217 -34.52 48.05 -13.58
N ALA A 218 -35.22 46.92 -13.46
CA ALA A 218 -36.21 46.72 -12.40
C ALA A 218 -35.60 46.81 -10.99
N ALA A 219 -34.38 46.31 -10.80
CA ALA A 219 -33.68 46.41 -9.53
C ALA A 219 -33.25 47.85 -9.20
N LYS A 220 -33.00 48.70 -10.21
CA LYS A 220 -32.65 50.10 -10.03
C LYS A 220 -33.87 50.94 -9.66
N ASP A 221 -35.05 50.63 -10.21
CA ASP A 221 -36.30 51.33 -9.90
C ASP A 221 -36.88 50.92 -8.53
N ALA A 222 -36.39 49.81 -7.95
CA ALA A 222 -36.79 49.29 -6.63
C ALA A 222 -35.88 49.77 -5.47
N ALA A 223 -34.80 50.49 -5.74
CA ALA A 223 -33.87 51.06 -4.78
C ALA A 223 -34.05 52.57 -4.65
#